data_a84125ca22e20df3a646806727b4e157
#
_entry.id   a84125ca22e20df3a646806727b4e157
#
_cell.length_a   1.000
_cell.length_b   1.000
_cell.length_c   1.000
_cell.angle_alpha   90.00
_cell.angle_beta   90.00
_cell.angle_gamma   90.00
#
_symmetry.space_group_name_H-M   'P 1'
#
loop_
_entity.id
_entity.type
_entity.pdbx_description
1 polymer ?
#
loop_
_entity_poly.entity_id
_entity_poly.type
_entity_poly.pdbx_seq_one_letter_code
_entity_poly.pdbx_strand_id
1 'polypeptide(L)'
;MKKRYWAFLIGSWCLSVGMQAAKVDTLSVHSDAMNKEVQVITICPDKAMAGEKCPVLYLLHGYGGNAGTWLGIKPELPRIADKEGIIFVCPDGKNSWYWDSPLNKEYRYETFVSKELVNYIDKNFTTKAERGGRAVTGLSMGGHGSLWLSIRHKAVSYTHLRAHETGAY
;
A
#
# COMPACT_ATOMS: atom_id res chain seq x y z
N MET A 1 -11.85 -29.30 66.45
CA MET A 1 -11.55 -29.54 65.01
C MET A 1 -11.80 -28.26 64.24
N LYS A 2 -10.75 -27.49 63.84
CA LYS A 2 -10.86 -26.22 63.08
C LYS A 2 -10.66 -26.52 61.60
N LYS A 3 -11.72 -26.36 60.76
CA LYS A 3 -11.62 -26.50 59.31
C LYS A 3 -11.01 -25.22 58.74
N ARG A 4 -9.84 -25.34 58.08
CA ARG A 4 -9.15 -24.27 57.33
C ARG A 4 -9.67 -24.30 55.90
N TYR A 5 -10.41 -23.24 55.48
CA TYR A 5 -10.80 -23.02 54.06
C TYR A 5 -9.66 -22.31 53.33
N TRP A 6 -9.13 -22.94 52.32
CA TRP A 6 -8.18 -22.33 51.37
C TRP A 6 -9.01 -21.67 50.26
N ALA A 7 -9.02 -20.35 50.23
CA ALA A 7 -9.58 -19.61 49.09
C ALA A 7 -8.52 -19.54 47.97
N PHE A 8 -8.78 -20.22 46.86
CA PHE A 8 -7.98 -20.05 45.64
C PHE A 8 -8.44 -18.76 44.96
N LEU A 9 -7.62 -17.71 45.02
CA LEU A 9 -7.77 -16.51 44.17
C LEU A 9 -7.26 -16.86 42.79
N ILE A 10 -8.18 -17.11 41.84
CA ILE A 10 -7.86 -17.21 40.41
C ILE A 10 -7.74 -15.77 39.91
N GLY A 11 -6.51 -15.29 39.84
CA GLY A 11 -6.22 -14.02 39.19
C GLY A 11 -6.49 -14.14 37.68
N SER A 12 -7.58 -13.52 37.23
CA SER A 12 -7.86 -13.34 35.79
C SER A 12 -6.84 -12.35 35.20
N TRP A 13 -5.82 -12.88 34.56
CA TRP A 13 -4.89 -12.06 33.79
C TRP A 13 -5.54 -11.71 32.46
N CYS A 14 -6.22 -10.55 32.42
CA CYS A 14 -6.62 -9.94 31.15
C CYS A 14 -5.35 -9.56 30.38
N LEU A 15 -4.95 -10.42 29.45
CA LEU A 15 -4.04 -10.03 28.39
C LEU A 15 -4.77 -8.99 27.51
N SER A 16 -4.54 -7.71 27.77
CA SER A 16 -4.89 -6.65 26.83
C SER A 16 -4.01 -6.85 25.58
N VAL A 17 -4.53 -7.54 24.58
CA VAL A 17 -3.98 -7.52 23.24
C VAL A 17 -4.16 -6.08 22.77
N GLY A 18 -3.12 -5.27 22.90
CA GLY A 18 -3.09 -3.94 22.30
C GLY A 18 -3.30 -4.11 20.79
N MET A 19 -4.44 -3.65 20.28
CA MET A 19 -4.61 -3.49 18.84
C MET A 19 -3.62 -2.42 18.40
N GLN A 20 -2.48 -2.86 17.91
CA GLN A 20 -1.53 -1.98 17.26
C GLN A 20 -2.12 -1.66 15.89
N ALA A 21 -2.21 -0.38 15.54
CA ALA A 21 -2.68 0.02 14.23
C ALA A 21 -1.58 -0.20 13.19
N ALA A 22 -1.97 -0.53 11.96
CA ALA A 22 -1.05 -0.69 10.85
C ALA A 22 -0.03 0.45 10.78
N LYS A 23 1.23 0.12 10.57
CA LYS A 23 2.32 1.08 10.51
C LYS A 23 2.24 1.91 9.22
N VAL A 24 2.19 3.22 9.36
CA VAL A 24 2.24 4.18 8.25
C VAL A 24 3.63 4.78 8.18
N ASP A 25 4.33 4.54 7.08
CA ASP A 25 5.67 5.09 6.84
C ASP A 25 5.68 5.95 5.57
N THR A 26 6.46 7.04 5.60
CA THR A 26 6.82 7.81 4.42
C THR A 26 8.23 7.46 3.99
N LEU A 27 8.36 6.87 2.83
CA LEU A 27 9.63 6.41 2.27
C LEU A 27 10.10 7.35 1.17
N SER A 28 11.41 7.44 1.01
CA SER A 28 12.07 8.00 -0.17
C SER A 28 12.65 6.82 -0.96
N VAL A 29 12.12 6.57 -2.15
CA VAL A 29 12.53 5.45 -2.99
C VAL A 29 13.27 6.00 -4.21
N HIS A 30 14.54 5.59 -4.36
CA HIS A 30 15.33 5.99 -5.51
C HIS A 30 14.78 5.37 -6.80
N SER A 31 14.63 6.19 -7.82
CA SER A 31 14.32 5.74 -9.19
C SER A 31 15.57 5.87 -10.05
N ASP A 32 16.14 4.74 -10.48
CA ASP A 32 17.27 4.71 -11.41
C ASP A 32 16.87 5.28 -12.78
N ALA A 33 15.63 4.98 -13.22
CA ALA A 33 15.11 5.46 -14.51
C ALA A 33 14.97 6.98 -14.58
N MET A 34 14.76 7.64 -13.43
CA MET A 34 14.60 9.10 -13.34
C MET A 34 15.77 9.79 -12.64
N ASN A 35 16.69 9.02 -12.05
CA ASN A 35 17.81 9.50 -11.24
C ASN A 35 17.35 10.49 -10.15
N LYS A 36 16.30 10.15 -9.42
CA LYS A 36 15.75 10.97 -8.33
C LYS A 36 15.04 10.14 -7.29
N GLU A 37 14.83 10.77 -6.13
CA GLU A 37 14.01 10.23 -5.06
C GLU A 37 12.51 10.48 -5.33
N VAL A 38 11.70 9.46 -5.11
CA VAL A 38 10.24 9.53 -5.21
C VAL A 38 9.63 9.21 -3.85
N GLN A 39 8.77 10.08 -3.37
CA GLN A 39 8.05 9.87 -2.12
C GLN A 39 7.00 8.77 -2.27
N VAL A 40 6.96 7.86 -1.30
CA VAL A 40 6.00 6.75 -1.26
C VAL A 40 5.49 6.61 0.18
N ILE A 41 4.18 6.60 0.37
CA ILE A 41 3.60 6.22 1.66
C ILE A 41 3.24 4.74 1.60
N THR A 42 3.66 4.00 2.63
CA THR A 42 3.28 2.61 2.84
C THR A 42 2.44 2.47 4.11
N ILE A 43 1.45 1.60 4.06
CA ILE A 43 0.62 1.23 5.20
C ILE A 43 0.73 -0.28 5.35
N CYS A 44 1.48 -0.71 6.36
CA CYS A 44 1.85 -2.10 6.58
C CYS A 44 1.04 -2.68 7.75
N PRO A 45 0.22 -3.72 7.53
CA PRO A 45 -0.56 -4.35 8.59
C PRO A 45 0.33 -5.09 9.58
N ASP A 46 -0.13 -5.21 10.83
CA ASP A 46 0.59 -5.89 11.91
C ASP A 46 1.04 -7.30 11.54
N LYS A 47 0.21 -8.06 10.83
CA LYS A 47 0.58 -9.42 10.44
C LYS A 47 1.73 -9.47 9.43
N ALA A 48 1.87 -8.47 8.55
CA ALA A 48 3.04 -8.40 7.67
C ALA A 48 4.31 -8.06 8.45
N MET A 49 4.21 -7.23 9.48
CA MET A 49 5.31 -6.94 10.41
C MET A 49 5.68 -8.17 11.26
N ALA A 50 4.70 -9.03 11.55
CA ALA A 50 4.92 -10.32 12.22
C ALA A 50 5.47 -11.43 11.30
N GLY A 51 5.73 -11.14 10.00
CA GLY A 51 6.32 -12.06 9.04
C GLY A 51 5.32 -12.85 8.18
N GLU A 52 4.01 -12.56 8.28
CA GLU A 52 3.01 -13.16 7.40
C GLU A 52 3.00 -12.47 6.03
N LYS A 53 3.06 -13.26 4.94
CA LYS A 53 3.04 -12.71 3.58
C LYS A 53 1.67 -12.11 3.25
N CYS A 54 1.64 -10.82 2.98
CA CYS A 54 0.43 -10.06 2.65
C CYS A 54 0.37 -9.65 1.17
N PRO A 55 -0.83 -9.57 0.57
CA PRO A 55 -1.01 -8.96 -0.74
C PRO A 55 -0.73 -7.46 -0.69
N VAL A 56 -0.39 -6.88 -1.83
CA VAL A 56 -0.07 -5.46 -1.98
C VAL A 56 -1.09 -4.78 -2.90
N LEU A 57 -1.62 -3.64 -2.47
CA LEU A 57 -2.46 -2.79 -3.30
C LEU A 57 -1.80 -1.42 -3.51
N TYR A 58 -1.44 -1.14 -4.76
CA TYR A 58 -0.92 0.16 -5.17
C TYR A 58 -2.08 1.13 -5.41
N LEU A 59 -2.05 2.28 -4.71
CA LEU A 59 -3.08 3.31 -4.72
C LEU A 59 -2.55 4.57 -5.43
N LEU A 60 -2.94 4.77 -6.67
CA LEU A 60 -2.48 5.88 -7.51
C LEU A 60 -3.36 7.11 -7.29
N HIS A 61 -2.75 8.27 -7.03
CA HIS A 61 -3.49 9.53 -6.83
C HIS A 61 -3.93 10.18 -8.15
N GLY A 62 -4.87 11.12 -8.07
CA GLY A 62 -5.32 11.93 -9.19
C GLY A 62 -4.37 13.08 -9.53
N TYR A 63 -4.68 13.82 -10.61
CA TYR A 63 -3.93 15.00 -11.03
C TYR A 63 -3.86 16.05 -9.90
N GLY A 64 -2.70 16.64 -9.67
CA GLY A 64 -2.47 17.60 -8.57
C GLY A 64 -2.34 16.97 -7.17
N GLY A 65 -2.48 15.63 -7.04
CA GLY A 65 -2.27 14.93 -5.79
C GLY A 65 -0.80 14.59 -5.51
N ASN A 66 -0.59 13.81 -4.45
CA ASN A 66 0.71 13.32 -3.99
C ASN A 66 0.57 12.00 -3.22
N ALA A 67 1.64 11.47 -2.66
CA ALA A 67 1.62 10.23 -1.88
C ALA A 67 0.61 10.24 -0.71
N GLY A 68 0.36 11.39 -0.08
CA GLY A 68 -0.56 11.54 1.05
C GLY A 68 -2.04 11.61 0.67
N THR A 69 -2.37 11.75 -0.62
CA THR A 69 -3.74 11.97 -1.08
C THR A 69 -4.72 10.91 -0.58
N TRP A 70 -4.33 9.63 -0.63
CA TRP A 70 -5.22 8.54 -0.21
C TRP A 70 -5.50 8.51 1.29
N LEU A 71 -4.52 8.84 2.13
CA LEU A 71 -4.73 8.97 3.58
C LEU A 71 -5.63 10.18 3.91
N GLY A 72 -5.53 11.26 3.13
CA GLY A 72 -6.42 12.41 3.28
C GLY A 72 -7.87 12.09 2.91
N ILE A 73 -8.11 11.33 1.85
CA ILE A 73 -9.44 10.95 1.38
C ILE A 73 -10.04 9.84 2.24
N LYS A 74 -9.21 8.89 2.67
CA LYS A 74 -9.64 7.71 3.43
C LYS A 74 -8.73 7.46 4.63
N PRO A 75 -8.91 8.23 5.72
CA PRO A 75 -8.09 8.12 6.93
C PRO A 75 -8.14 6.75 7.60
N GLU A 76 -9.16 5.93 7.27
CA GLU A 76 -9.31 4.58 7.82
C GLU A 76 -8.43 3.52 7.15
N LEU A 77 -7.63 3.88 6.13
CA LEU A 77 -6.75 2.92 5.44
C LEU A 77 -5.89 2.08 6.38
N PRO A 78 -5.29 2.62 7.48
CA PRO A 78 -4.54 1.79 8.41
C PRO A 78 -5.39 0.70 9.07
N ARG A 79 -6.60 1.03 9.50
CA ARG A 79 -7.54 0.06 10.08
C ARG A 79 -7.99 -0.99 9.05
N ILE A 80 -8.13 -0.59 7.78
CA ILE A 80 -8.47 -1.50 6.68
C ILE A 80 -7.29 -2.41 6.38
N ALA A 81 -6.05 -1.90 6.40
CA ALA A 81 -4.85 -2.69 6.22
C ALA A 81 -4.78 -3.85 7.21
N ASP A 82 -4.99 -3.57 8.50
CA ASP A 82 -4.99 -4.61 9.54
C ASP A 82 -6.13 -5.60 9.39
N LYS A 83 -7.34 -5.09 9.17
CA LYS A 83 -8.54 -5.92 9.05
C LYS A 83 -8.43 -6.91 7.88
N GLU A 84 -8.02 -6.42 6.72
CA GLU A 84 -7.97 -7.22 5.49
C GLU A 84 -6.60 -7.89 5.25
N GLY A 85 -5.57 -7.47 6.01
CA GLY A 85 -4.20 -7.95 5.85
C GLY A 85 -3.58 -7.56 4.53
N ILE A 86 -3.75 -6.31 4.13
CA ILE A 86 -3.28 -5.77 2.85
C ILE A 86 -2.23 -4.69 3.12
N ILE A 87 -1.10 -4.76 2.42
CA ILE A 87 -0.13 -3.66 2.38
C ILE A 87 -0.61 -2.65 1.34
N PHE A 88 -0.85 -1.39 1.75
CA PHE A 88 -1.11 -0.31 0.80
C PHE A 88 0.18 0.43 0.47
N VAL A 89 0.34 0.79 -0.81
CA VAL A 89 1.49 1.53 -1.34
C VAL A 89 0.99 2.70 -2.16
N CYS A 90 1.29 3.92 -1.72
CA CYS A 90 0.81 5.17 -2.33
C CYS A 90 2.00 5.96 -2.87
N PRO A 91 2.41 5.80 -4.15
CA PRO A 91 3.49 6.55 -4.75
C PRO A 91 3.07 7.98 -5.11
N ASP A 92 3.99 8.94 -5.01
CA ASP A 92 3.84 10.27 -5.61
C ASP A 92 4.16 10.18 -7.11
N GLY A 93 3.14 10.12 -7.91
CA GLY A 93 3.23 10.07 -9.38
C GLY A 93 3.33 11.44 -10.05
N LYS A 94 3.35 12.54 -9.29
CA LYS A 94 3.24 13.91 -9.83
C LYS A 94 2.06 14.00 -10.82
N ASN A 95 2.17 14.82 -11.84
CA ASN A 95 1.18 14.95 -12.92
C ASN A 95 1.59 14.16 -14.16
N SER A 96 2.15 12.97 -13.97
CA SER A 96 2.78 12.15 -15.01
C SER A 96 1.82 11.29 -15.82
N TRP A 97 0.57 11.16 -15.40
CA TRP A 97 -0.38 10.16 -15.92
C TRP A 97 0.12 8.72 -15.79
N TYR A 98 1.17 8.52 -14.99
CA TYR A 98 1.86 7.24 -14.78
C TYR A 98 2.43 6.68 -16.10
N TRP A 99 2.89 7.56 -16.97
CA TRP A 99 3.57 7.23 -18.23
C TRP A 99 5.07 7.46 -18.15
N ASP A 100 5.78 6.85 -19.08
CA ASP A 100 7.17 7.17 -19.39
C ASP A 100 7.20 8.22 -20.49
N SER A 101 7.59 9.45 -20.16
CA SER A 101 7.73 10.51 -21.12
C SER A 101 8.88 10.19 -22.11
N PRO A 102 8.65 10.26 -23.45
CA PRO A 102 9.73 10.09 -24.41
C PRO A 102 10.70 11.28 -24.44
N LEU A 103 10.25 12.44 -23.97
CA LEU A 103 11.01 13.70 -24.06
C LEU A 103 11.69 14.11 -22.76
N ASN A 104 11.10 13.74 -21.61
CA ASN A 104 11.61 14.13 -20.29
C ASN A 104 11.98 12.90 -19.47
N LYS A 105 13.28 12.73 -19.23
CA LYS A 105 13.81 11.61 -18.45
C LYS A 105 13.40 11.64 -16.96
N GLU A 106 13.03 12.80 -16.43
CA GLU A 106 12.53 12.92 -15.06
C GLU A 106 11.10 12.40 -14.87
N TYR A 107 10.43 12.02 -15.96
CA TYR A 107 9.06 11.50 -15.97
C TYR A 107 9.02 10.09 -16.56
N ARG A 108 9.55 9.11 -15.80
CA ARG A 108 9.53 7.68 -16.12
C ARG A 108 8.70 6.89 -15.10
N TYR A 109 7.49 7.38 -14.86
CA TYR A 109 6.64 6.87 -13.77
C TYR A 109 6.00 5.52 -14.09
N GLU A 110 5.86 5.13 -15.37
CA GLU A 110 5.49 3.77 -15.76
C GLU A 110 6.57 2.78 -15.30
N THR A 111 7.83 3.03 -15.67
CA THR A 111 8.95 2.21 -15.23
C THR A 111 9.09 2.20 -13.72
N PHE A 112 8.99 3.36 -13.08
CA PHE A 112 9.10 3.46 -11.63
C PHE A 112 8.06 2.58 -10.93
N VAL A 113 6.77 2.77 -11.22
CA VAL A 113 5.69 2.07 -10.49
C VAL A 113 5.66 0.59 -10.83
N SER A 114 5.83 0.21 -12.12
CA SER A 114 5.67 -1.18 -12.55
C SER A 114 6.89 -2.07 -12.32
N LYS A 115 8.07 -1.50 -12.12
CA LYS A 115 9.33 -2.26 -11.97
C LYS A 115 10.08 -1.90 -10.70
N GLU A 116 10.53 -0.65 -10.58
CA GLU A 116 11.43 -0.24 -9.51
C GLU A 116 10.75 -0.29 -8.15
N LEU A 117 9.54 0.30 -8.02
CA LEU A 117 8.78 0.32 -6.79
C LEU A 117 8.29 -1.09 -6.40
N VAL A 118 7.83 -1.89 -7.37
CA VAL A 118 7.43 -3.28 -7.10
C VAL A 118 8.60 -4.08 -6.53
N ASN A 119 9.77 -3.99 -7.15
CA ASN A 119 10.97 -4.68 -6.67
C ASN A 119 11.41 -4.18 -5.29
N TYR A 120 11.34 -2.86 -5.05
CA TYR A 120 11.65 -2.28 -3.76
C TYR A 120 10.72 -2.79 -2.66
N ILE A 121 9.41 -2.80 -2.91
CA ILE A 121 8.40 -3.25 -1.95
C ILE A 121 8.56 -4.75 -1.66
N ASP A 122 8.73 -5.58 -2.68
CA ASP A 122 8.91 -7.02 -2.49
C ASP A 122 10.20 -7.37 -1.72
N LYS A 123 11.25 -6.56 -1.87
CA LYS A 123 12.53 -6.75 -1.16
C LYS A 123 12.47 -6.32 0.30
N ASN A 124 11.70 -5.28 0.63
CA ASN A 124 11.73 -4.64 1.94
C ASN A 124 10.51 -4.95 2.82
N PHE A 125 9.46 -5.56 2.25
CA PHE A 125 8.23 -5.90 2.98
C PHE A 125 7.88 -7.38 2.82
N THR A 126 7.13 -7.93 3.77
CA THR A 126 6.69 -9.33 3.72
C THR A 126 5.49 -9.47 2.78
N THR A 127 5.76 -9.48 1.47
CA THR A 127 4.74 -9.50 0.43
C THR A 127 4.47 -10.91 -0.12
N LYS A 128 3.28 -11.10 -0.68
CA LYS A 128 3.02 -12.18 -1.65
C LYS A 128 3.60 -11.74 -3.00
N ALA A 129 4.90 -11.97 -3.20
CA ALA A 129 5.68 -11.46 -4.34
C ALA A 129 5.37 -12.17 -5.67
N GLU A 130 4.09 -12.34 -5.98
CA GLU A 130 3.58 -12.96 -7.19
C GLU A 130 2.48 -12.09 -7.82
N ARG A 131 2.16 -12.33 -9.07
CA ARG A 131 1.12 -11.56 -9.79
C ARG A 131 -0.22 -11.55 -9.06
N GLY A 132 -0.68 -12.71 -8.55
CA GLY A 132 -1.93 -12.84 -7.81
C GLY A 132 -1.94 -12.12 -6.45
N GLY A 133 -0.77 -11.78 -5.92
CA GLY A 133 -0.59 -11.03 -4.67
C GLY A 133 -0.54 -9.52 -4.87
N ARG A 134 -0.67 -8.98 -6.09
CA ARG A 134 -0.58 -7.54 -6.38
C ARG A 134 -1.80 -7.03 -7.11
N ALA A 135 -2.28 -5.86 -6.71
CA ALA A 135 -3.30 -5.12 -7.42
C ALA A 135 -2.93 -3.64 -7.51
N VAL A 136 -3.51 -2.93 -8.48
CA VAL A 136 -3.36 -1.50 -8.65
C VAL A 136 -4.73 -0.87 -8.93
N THR A 137 -5.00 0.27 -8.31
CA THR A 137 -6.18 1.10 -8.53
C THR A 137 -5.85 2.57 -8.34
N GLY A 138 -6.74 3.46 -8.67
CA GLY A 138 -6.48 4.88 -8.52
C GLY A 138 -7.69 5.78 -8.78
N LEU A 139 -7.51 7.07 -8.55
CA LEU A 139 -8.49 8.12 -8.75
C LEU A 139 -8.16 8.93 -10.01
N SER A 140 -9.11 9.20 -10.90
CA SER A 140 -8.94 10.08 -12.06
C SER A 140 -7.67 9.71 -12.86
N MET A 141 -6.65 10.58 -12.91
CA MET A 141 -5.34 10.28 -13.50
C MET A 141 -4.77 8.93 -13.01
N GLY A 142 -4.92 8.61 -11.71
CA GLY A 142 -4.51 7.33 -11.14
C GLY A 142 -5.36 6.16 -11.61
N GLY A 143 -6.65 6.37 -11.87
CA GLY A 143 -7.54 5.38 -12.50
C GLY A 143 -7.06 5.04 -13.91
N HIS A 144 -6.75 6.06 -14.72
CA HIS A 144 -6.12 5.90 -16.04
C HIS A 144 -4.78 5.16 -15.91
N GLY A 145 -3.90 5.59 -14.98
CA GLY A 145 -2.60 4.97 -14.76
C GLY A 145 -2.72 3.50 -14.36
N SER A 146 -3.69 3.15 -13.51
CA SER A 146 -3.90 1.76 -13.10
C SER A 146 -4.32 0.87 -14.28
N LEU A 147 -5.19 1.37 -15.16
CA LEU A 147 -5.57 0.66 -16.39
C LEU A 147 -4.38 0.51 -17.34
N TRP A 148 -3.66 1.60 -17.59
CA TRP A 148 -2.47 1.63 -18.44
C TRP A 148 -1.42 0.62 -18.00
N LEU A 149 -1.03 0.67 -16.71
CA LEU A 149 -0.03 -0.23 -16.15
C LEU A 149 -0.47 -1.69 -16.21
N SER A 150 -1.75 -1.98 -15.94
CA SER A 150 -2.29 -3.33 -15.95
C SER A 150 -2.30 -3.96 -17.33
N ILE A 151 -2.59 -3.20 -18.38
CA ILE A 151 -2.59 -3.68 -19.76
C ILE A 151 -1.17 -3.95 -20.24
N ARG A 152 -0.24 -3.04 -19.94
CA ARG A 152 1.14 -3.11 -20.42
C ARG A 152 2.02 -4.05 -19.62
N HIS A 153 1.75 -4.23 -18.33
CA HIS A 153 2.57 -5.01 -17.40
C HIS A 153 1.78 -6.16 -16.77
N LYS A 154 1.12 -6.97 -17.61
CA LYS A 154 0.25 -8.09 -17.19
C LYS A 154 0.91 -9.11 -16.27
N ALA A 155 2.23 -9.23 -16.30
CA ALA A 155 2.99 -10.13 -15.44
C ALA A 155 3.15 -9.58 -13.99
N VAL A 156 2.94 -8.27 -13.78
CA VAL A 156 3.25 -7.60 -12.52
C VAL A 156 2.07 -7.56 -11.57
N SER A 157 0.85 -7.31 -12.05
CA SER A 157 -0.32 -7.18 -11.19
C SER A 157 -1.57 -7.84 -11.75
N TYR A 158 -2.44 -8.28 -10.85
CA TYR A 158 -3.80 -8.71 -11.16
C TYR A 158 -4.71 -7.48 -11.13
N THR A 159 -5.44 -7.21 -12.22
CA THR A 159 -6.26 -6.01 -12.32
C THR A 159 -7.65 -6.26 -11.76
N HIS A 160 -8.00 -5.62 -10.65
CA HIS A 160 -9.38 -5.32 -10.32
C HIS A 160 -9.59 -3.82 -10.57
N LEU A 161 -9.99 -3.49 -11.79
CA LEU A 161 -10.39 -2.14 -12.13
C LEU A 161 -11.74 -1.82 -11.51
N ARG A 162 -11.77 -0.92 -10.53
CA ARG A 162 -12.88 -0.02 -10.30
C ARG A 162 -12.37 1.39 -10.55
N ALA A 163 -12.48 1.84 -11.79
CA ALA A 163 -12.47 3.26 -12.08
C ALA A 163 -13.77 3.83 -11.50
N HIS A 164 -13.74 4.45 -10.33
CA HIS A 164 -14.80 5.31 -9.88
C HIS A 164 -14.57 6.66 -10.56
N GLU A 165 -15.15 6.82 -11.73
CA GLU A 165 -15.43 8.12 -12.30
C GLU A 165 -16.60 8.69 -11.50
N THR A 166 -16.32 9.48 -10.47
CA THR A 166 -17.33 10.36 -9.91
C THR A 166 -17.46 11.56 -10.86
N GLY A 167 -18.19 11.36 -11.93
CA GLY A 167 -18.72 12.46 -12.72
C GLY A 167 -19.73 13.19 -11.85
N ALA A 168 -19.32 14.30 -11.24
CA ALA A 168 -20.26 15.31 -10.81
C ALA A 168 -20.71 16.05 -12.09
N TYR A 169 -21.91 15.80 -12.54
CA TYR A 169 -22.68 16.65 -13.42
C TYR A 169 -23.60 17.54 -12.59
#